data_2b83eb9fc5bd0e62c0977ee795d106c7
#
_entry.id   2b83eb9fc5bd0e62c0977ee795d106c7
#
_cell.length_a   1.000
_cell.length_b   1.000
_cell.length_c   1.000
_cell.angle_alpha   90.00
_cell.angle_beta   90.00
_cell.angle_gamma   90.00
#
_symmetry.space_group_name_H-M   'P 1'
#
loop_
_entity.id
_entity.type
_entity.pdbx_description
1 polymer ?
#
loop_
_entity_poly.entity_id
_entity_poly.type
_entity_poly.pdbx_seq_one_letter_code
_entity_poly.pdbx_strand_id
1 'polypeptide(L)'
;MSDYYISQISHSDKTAIQGVTALLQAEEIRLDTNLDYTCGMYDDEMNIIATGSCFGNTLRCLAVGSDHQGEGLMNQIISHLIEVQFNRGNTHLFLYMKCSS
;
A
#
# COMPACT_ATOMS: atom_id res chain seq x y z
N MET A 1 3.26 13.41 -18.04
CA MET A 1 2.41 12.64 -17.13
C MET A 1 3.12 11.38 -16.73
N SER A 2 3.34 11.20 -15.46
CA SER A 2 3.94 9.98 -14.98
C SER A 2 2.86 8.92 -14.86
N ASP A 3 3.09 7.79 -15.51
CA ASP A 3 2.18 6.68 -15.46
C ASP A 3 2.65 5.73 -14.35
N TYR A 4 1.92 5.76 -13.25
CA TYR A 4 2.18 4.84 -12.15
C TYR A 4 1.26 3.64 -12.30
N TYR A 5 1.69 2.48 -11.83
CA TYR A 5 0.83 1.31 -11.83
C TYR A 5 0.89 0.62 -10.48
N ILE A 6 -0.22 -0.04 -10.13
CA ILE A 6 -0.37 -0.77 -8.89
C ILE A 6 -0.26 -2.25 -9.19
N SER A 7 0.54 -2.95 -8.41
CA SER A 7 0.72 -4.39 -8.56
C SER A 7 0.71 -5.05 -7.20
N GLN A 8 0.19 -6.27 -7.15
CA GLN A 8 0.28 -7.09 -5.95
C GLN A 8 1.74 -7.45 -5.70
N ILE A 9 2.13 -7.39 -4.44
CA ILE A 9 3.48 -7.76 -4.02
C ILE A 9 3.39 -9.09 -3.27
N SER A 10 4.09 -10.10 -3.78
CA SER A 10 4.19 -11.38 -3.09
C SER A 10 5.08 -11.24 -1.85
N HIS A 11 4.66 -11.82 -0.74
CA HIS A 11 5.45 -11.79 0.49
C HIS A 11 6.75 -12.59 0.35
N SER A 12 6.85 -13.43 -0.68
CA SER A 12 8.09 -14.15 -0.98
C SER A 12 9.04 -13.36 -1.88
N ASP A 13 8.59 -12.22 -2.43
CA ASP A 13 9.44 -11.35 -3.23
C ASP A 13 10.22 -10.41 -2.30
N LYS A 14 11.42 -10.84 -1.94
CA LYS A 14 12.22 -10.13 -0.95
C LYS A 14 12.61 -8.73 -1.39
N THR A 15 12.89 -8.55 -2.68
CA THR A 15 13.27 -7.24 -3.21
C THR A 15 12.11 -6.24 -3.08
N ALA A 16 10.92 -6.66 -3.47
CA ALA A 16 9.74 -5.80 -3.38
C ALA A 16 9.40 -5.52 -1.91
N ILE A 17 9.48 -6.52 -1.04
CA ILE A 17 9.21 -6.34 0.38
C ILE A 17 10.23 -5.39 1.02
N GLN A 18 11.49 -5.44 0.61
CA GLN A 18 12.49 -4.48 1.08
C GLN A 18 12.10 -3.05 0.69
N GLY A 19 11.62 -2.86 -0.53
CA GLY A 19 11.16 -1.55 -0.98
C GLY A 19 9.97 -1.05 -0.17
N VAL A 20 9.00 -1.93 0.10
CA VAL A 20 7.84 -1.60 0.93
C VAL A 20 8.29 -1.23 2.35
N THR A 21 9.18 -2.04 2.92
CA THR A 21 9.67 -1.81 4.28
C THR A 21 10.41 -0.48 4.36
N ALA A 22 11.26 -0.18 3.38
CA ALA A 22 11.99 1.08 3.37
C ALA A 22 11.03 2.27 3.29
N LEU A 23 10.00 2.19 2.46
CA LEU A 23 9.00 3.25 2.35
C LEU A 23 8.25 3.43 3.67
N LEU A 24 7.81 2.34 4.27
CA LEU A 24 7.08 2.41 5.53
C LEU A 24 7.96 2.98 6.66
N GLN A 25 9.23 2.59 6.71
CA GLN A 25 10.15 3.13 7.70
C GLN A 25 10.36 4.63 7.50
N ALA A 26 10.47 5.07 6.26
CA ALA A 26 10.62 6.50 5.96
C ALA A 26 9.41 7.31 6.42
N GLU A 27 8.22 6.70 6.40
CA GLU A 27 6.98 7.33 6.86
C GLU A 27 6.64 6.96 8.31
N GLU A 28 7.56 6.33 9.02
CA GLU A 28 7.41 5.94 10.43
C GLU A 28 6.22 4.99 10.67
N ILE A 29 5.96 4.11 9.71
CA ILE A 29 4.89 3.12 9.79
C ILE A 29 5.53 1.74 9.89
N ARG A 30 5.02 0.93 10.82
CA ARG A 30 5.52 -0.41 11.02
C ARG A 30 4.81 -1.39 10.08
N LEU A 31 5.58 -2.26 9.44
CA LEU A 31 5.02 -3.33 8.61
C LEU A 31 4.53 -4.46 9.52
N ASP A 32 3.24 -4.78 9.40
CA ASP A 32 2.67 -5.92 10.12
C ASP A 32 3.12 -7.24 9.47
N THR A 33 3.27 -8.28 10.27
CA THR A 33 3.73 -9.58 9.80
C THR A 33 2.60 -10.48 9.32
N ASN A 34 1.34 -10.14 9.65
CA ASN A 34 0.17 -11.00 9.38
C ASN A 34 -0.73 -10.44 8.28
N LEU A 35 -0.14 -9.93 7.21
CA LEU A 35 -0.92 -9.32 6.14
C LEU A 35 -1.37 -10.37 5.13
N ASP A 36 -2.64 -10.27 4.68
CA ASP A 36 -3.21 -11.15 3.67
C ASP A 36 -2.83 -10.74 2.26
N TYR A 37 -2.66 -9.43 2.06
CA TYR A 37 -2.47 -8.87 0.74
C TYR A 37 -1.65 -7.60 0.87
N THR A 38 -0.69 -7.45 0.01
CA THR A 38 0.12 -6.22 -0.07
C THR A 38 0.22 -5.80 -1.51
N CYS A 39 0.04 -4.52 -1.78
CA CYS A 39 0.25 -3.95 -3.11
C CYS A 39 1.22 -2.79 -3.02
N GLY A 40 1.84 -2.49 -4.14
CA GLY A 40 2.73 -1.35 -4.27
C GLY A 40 2.43 -0.60 -5.55
N MET A 41 2.65 0.70 -5.52
CA MET A 41 2.56 1.52 -6.71
C MET A 41 3.97 1.84 -7.17
N TYR A 42 4.23 1.60 -8.45
CA TYR A 42 5.56 1.74 -9.04
C TYR A 42 5.57 2.91 -10.00
N ASP A 43 6.70 3.61 -10.02
CA ASP A 43 6.94 4.64 -11.03
C ASP A 43 7.60 4.04 -12.28
N ASP A 44 8.01 4.89 -13.21
CA ASP A 44 8.63 4.46 -14.47
C ASP A 44 9.96 3.74 -14.27
N GLU A 45 10.60 3.97 -13.14
CA GLU A 45 11.90 3.38 -12.82
C GLU A 45 11.77 2.18 -11.90
N MET A 46 10.56 1.67 -11.71
CA MET A 46 10.26 0.52 -10.86
C MET A 46 10.52 0.77 -9.38
N ASN A 47 10.50 2.03 -8.97
CA ASN A 47 10.56 2.37 -7.55
C ASN A 47 9.18 2.30 -6.93
N ILE A 48 9.10 1.78 -5.71
CA ILE A 48 7.83 1.73 -4.97
C ILE A 48 7.63 3.10 -4.33
N ILE A 49 6.61 3.82 -4.79
CA ILE A 49 6.32 5.18 -4.33
C ILE A 49 5.11 5.25 -3.41
N ALA A 50 4.33 4.18 -3.35
CA ALA A 50 3.20 4.07 -2.44
C ALA A 50 2.95 2.60 -2.17
N THR A 51 2.33 2.29 -1.03
CA THR A 51 2.01 0.92 -0.67
C THR A 51 0.75 0.87 0.18
N GLY A 52 0.12 -0.29 0.19
CA GLY A 52 -1.01 -0.56 1.05
C GLY A 52 -1.18 -2.04 1.22
N SER A 53 -1.78 -2.44 2.34
CA SER A 53 -1.94 -3.85 2.69
C SER A 53 -3.30 -4.09 3.31
N CYS A 54 -3.69 -5.35 3.38
CA CYS A 54 -4.93 -5.78 3.99
C CYS A 54 -4.67 -6.89 4.98
N PHE A 55 -5.48 -6.91 6.05
CA PHE A 55 -5.58 -8.05 6.96
C PHE A 55 -7.07 -8.26 7.23
N GLY A 56 -7.63 -9.38 6.77
CA GLY A 56 -9.05 -9.61 6.84
C GLY A 56 -9.81 -8.51 6.10
N ASN A 57 -10.65 -7.77 6.79
CA ASN A 57 -11.38 -6.64 6.21
C ASN A 57 -10.82 -5.27 6.64
N THR A 58 -9.57 -5.25 7.11
CA THR A 58 -8.89 -4.02 7.53
C THR A 58 -7.84 -3.62 6.52
N LEU A 59 -7.81 -2.34 6.15
CA LEU A 59 -6.75 -1.77 5.31
C LEU A 59 -5.66 -1.23 6.23
N ARG A 60 -4.41 -1.65 6.02
CA ARG A 60 -3.30 -1.36 6.92
C ARG A 60 -2.04 -1.01 6.16
N CYS A 61 -1.07 -0.44 6.87
CA CYS A 61 0.26 -0.13 6.34
C CYS A 61 0.18 0.72 5.07
N LEU A 62 -0.68 1.73 5.10
CA LEU A 62 -0.86 2.64 3.97
C LEU A 62 0.18 3.75 4.03
N ALA A 63 0.93 3.93 2.96
CA ALA A 63 1.97 4.96 2.90
C ALA A 63 2.16 5.46 1.48
N VAL A 64 2.48 6.75 1.37
CA VAL A 64 2.88 7.39 0.12
C VAL A 64 4.20 8.10 0.39
N GLY A 65 5.18 7.93 -0.50
CA GLY A 65 6.48 8.58 -0.35
C GLY A 65 6.35 10.09 -0.27
N SER A 66 7.21 10.73 0.53
CA SER A 66 7.11 12.17 0.79
C SER A 66 7.17 13.01 -0.48
N ASP A 67 7.91 12.55 -1.50
CA ASP A 67 8.03 13.25 -2.77
C ASP A 67 6.78 13.17 -3.62
N HIS A 68 5.84 12.31 -3.26
CA HIS A 68 4.64 12.04 -4.05
C HIS A 68 3.35 12.35 -3.30
N GLN A 69 3.44 12.91 -2.13
CA GLN A 69 2.26 13.31 -1.37
C GLN A 69 1.57 14.48 -2.07
N GLY A 70 0.25 14.47 -2.03
CA GLY A 70 -0.53 15.50 -2.72
C GLY A 70 -0.92 15.15 -4.15
N GLU A 71 -0.46 14.01 -4.68
CA GLU A 71 -0.79 13.57 -6.03
C GLU A 71 -2.02 12.66 -6.08
N GLY A 72 -2.67 12.44 -4.94
CA GLY A 72 -3.85 11.56 -4.88
C GLY A 72 -3.54 10.08 -4.89
N LEU A 73 -2.29 9.70 -4.65
CA LEU A 73 -1.87 8.29 -4.73
C LEU A 73 -2.49 7.46 -3.60
N MET A 74 -2.65 8.05 -2.42
CA MET A 74 -3.29 7.35 -1.30
C MET A 74 -4.70 6.91 -1.67
N ASN A 75 -5.48 7.79 -2.34
CA ASN A 75 -6.83 7.44 -2.79
C ASN A 75 -6.80 6.32 -3.82
N GLN A 76 -5.81 6.29 -4.70
CA GLN A 76 -5.67 5.22 -5.67
C GLN A 76 -5.36 3.89 -5.00
N ILE A 77 -4.48 3.89 -4.01
CA ILE A 77 -4.16 2.68 -3.23
C ILE A 77 -5.40 2.19 -2.48
N ILE A 78 -6.11 3.10 -1.81
CA ILE A 78 -7.31 2.73 -1.05
C ILE A 78 -8.38 2.17 -1.99
N SER A 79 -8.61 2.79 -3.14
CA SER A 79 -9.58 2.31 -4.11
C SER A 79 -9.24 0.91 -4.61
N HIS A 80 -7.96 0.66 -4.87
CA HIS A 80 -7.51 -0.65 -5.29
C HIS A 80 -7.77 -1.70 -4.21
N LEU A 81 -7.47 -1.39 -2.95
CA LEU A 81 -7.67 -2.31 -1.84
C LEU A 81 -9.15 -2.58 -1.60
N ILE A 82 -10.00 -1.56 -1.74
CA ILE A 82 -11.45 -1.72 -1.63
C ILE A 82 -11.95 -2.70 -2.70
N GLU A 83 -11.48 -2.54 -3.93
CA GLU A 83 -11.85 -3.44 -5.02
C GLU A 83 -11.41 -4.88 -4.73
N VAL A 84 -10.20 -5.07 -4.21
CA VAL A 84 -9.70 -6.39 -3.82
C VAL A 84 -10.62 -7.00 -2.76
N GLN A 85 -11.02 -6.22 -1.76
CA GLN A 85 -11.87 -6.71 -0.68
C GLN A 85 -13.27 -7.06 -1.16
N PHE A 86 -13.85 -6.25 -2.05
CA PHE A 86 -15.16 -6.58 -2.62
C PHE A 86 -15.10 -7.87 -3.43
N ASN A 87 -14.01 -8.09 -4.17
CA ASN A 87 -13.82 -9.33 -4.93
C ASN A 87 -13.70 -10.56 -4.01
N ARG A 88 -13.29 -10.35 -2.75
CA ARG A 88 -13.25 -11.39 -1.72
C ARG A 88 -14.59 -11.57 -1.00
N GLY A 89 -15.60 -10.74 -1.31
CA GLY A 89 -16.89 -10.77 -0.67
C GLY A 89 -17.00 -9.94 0.60
N ASN A 90 -15.98 -9.13 0.93
CA ASN A 90 -16.01 -8.28 2.11
C ASN A 90 -16.68 -6.95 1.77
N THR A 91 -17.83 -6.68 2.39
CA THR A 91 -18.58 -5.45 2.14
C THR A 91 -18.45 -4.43 3.26
N HIS A 92 -17.91 -4.84 4.40
CA HIS A 92 -17.64 -3.96 5.54
C HIS A 92 -16.14 -3.87 5.72
N LEU A 93 -15.58 -2.68 5.52
CA LEU A 93 -14.13 -2.47 5.57
C LEU A 93 -13.79 -1.48 6.65
N PHE A 94 -12.66 -1.72 7.30
CA PHE A 94 -12.10 -0.81 8.30
C PHE A 94 -10.78 -0.26 7.78
N LEU A 95 -10.62 1.04 7.91
CA LEU A 95 -9.39 1.72 7.52
C LEU A 95 -8.57 2.01 8.78
N TYR A 96 -7.36 1.48 8.81
CA TYR A 96 -6.43 1.71 9.91
C TYR A 96 -5.25 2.49 9.38
N MET A 97 -5.18 3.76 9.72
CA MET A 97 -4.10 4.64 9.30
C MET A 97 -3.43 5.26 10.51
N LYS A 98 -2.12 5.46 10.39
CA LYS A 98 -1.39 6.24 11.37
C LYS A 98 -1.85 7.69 11.26
N CYS A 99 -2.36 8.24 12.34
CA CYS A 99 -2.68 9.65 12.40
C CYS A 99 -1.39 10.43 12.58
N SER A 100 -1.01 11.20 11.58
CA SER A 100 0.08 12.16 11.75
C SER A 100 -0.50 13.40 12.41
N SER A 101 -0.02 13.68 13.54
CA SER A 101 -0.39 14.91 14.23
C SER A 101 0.49 16.04 13.79
#